data_3dca85e0e59f976ebfb78d1e86c1e9a1
#
_entry.id   3dca85e0e59f976ebfb78d1e86c1e9a1
#
_cell.length_a   1.000
_cell.length_b   1.000
_cell.length_c   1.000
_cell.angle_alpha   90.00
_cell.angle_beta   90.00
_cell.angle_gamma   90.00
#
_symmetry.space_group_name_H-M   'P 1'
#
loop_
_entity.id
_entity.type
_entity.pdbx_description
1 polymer ?
#
loop_
_entity_poly.entity_id
_entity_poly.type
_entity_poly.pdbx_seq_one_letter_code
_entity_poly.pdbx_strand_id
1 'polypeptide(L)'
;MKGIQIVSTGKALPEEIITNDDLSRIVDTNDEWITTRTGIKKRYRCTQENTTSLAVRAAYEALEASGVDIAEIGAVIVATSTADNAFPSTAAIVQKELGLAENVLAFDLSSACTGFLHALNVGQALFNSTDYKYILLIGSEQMSKILDYTDRSTCVLFGDGAGAVLIKAADNMYRQINYTRGDTDVLVCRGIGAQDAYVKMNGNAVFRFAVDVLKQGIDEILKKSDMTLDDLSLIHISEPTRHAQI
;
A
#
# COMPACT_ATOMS: atom_id res chain seq x y z
N MET A 1 24.59 -8.85 3.10
CA MET A 1 23.52 -7.84 3.08
C MET A 1 22.43 -8.39 3.98
N LYS A 2 22.00 -7.62 4.99
CA LYS A 2 20.94 -8.07 5.91
C LYS A 2 19.62 -8.14 5.14
N GLY A 3 18.85 -9.18 5.37
CA GLY A 3 17.44 -9.25 4.96
C GLY A 3 16.52 -8.63 6.01
N ILE A 4 15.24 -8.94 5.94
CA ILE A 4 14.23 -8.43 6.88
C ILE A 4 13.38 -9.56 7.45
N GLN A 5 12.88 -9.34 8.65
CA GLN A 5 11.85 -10.15 9.29
C GLN A 5 10.68 -9.25 9.67
N ILE A 6 9.47 -9.66 9.33
CA ILE A 6 8.24 -9.04 9.85
C ILE A 6 8.07 -9.51 11.30
N VAL A 7 7.95 -8.55 12.22
CA VAL A 7 7.78 -8.78 13.66
C VAL A 7 6.29 -8.83 14.01
N SER A 8 5.55 -7.88 13.48
CA SER A 8 4.10 -7.75 13.70
C SER A 8 3.45 -7.04 12.54
N THR A 9 2.12 -7.10 12.51
CA THR A 9 1.29 -6.39 11.54
C THR A 9 0.14 -5.69 12.25
N GLY A 10 -0.39 -4.63 11.63
CA GLY A 10 -1.59 -3.95 12.08
C GLY A 10 -2.38 -3.46 10.88
N LYS A 11 -3.65 -3.17 11.09
CA LYS A 11 -4.58 -2.68 10.06
C LYS A 11 -5.52 -1.63 10.62
N ALA A 12 -6.03 -0.78 9.74
CA ALA A 12 -7.13 0.11 10.06
C ALA A 12 -8.08 0.19 8.86
N LEU A 13 -9.35 -0.02 9.10
CA LEU A 13 -10.40 0.14 8.12
C LEU A 13 -11.39 1.20 8.61
N PRO A 14 -11.95 2.05 7.72
CA PRO A 14 -13.06 2.90 8.05
C PRO A 14 -14.29 2.13 8.51
N GLU A 15 -15.22 2.82 9.16
CA GLU A 15 -16.46 2.19 9.63
C GLU A 15 -17.49 2.01 8.52
N GLU A 16 -17.55 2.94 7.56
CA GLU A 16 -18.53 2.87 6.48
C GLU A 16 -18.16 1.81 5.45
N ILE A 17 -19.13 0.98 5.13
CA ILE A 17 -19.02 -0.05 4.08
C ILE A 17 -19.92 0.34 2.92
N ILE A 18 -19.37 0.37 1.71
CA ILE A 18 -20.09 0.57 0.45
C ILE A 18 -20.17 -0.78 -0.28
N THR A 19 -21.37 -1.25 -0.50
CA THR A 19 -21.65 -2.48 -1.28
C THR A 19 -21.73 -2.19 -2.78
N ASN A 20 -21.75 -3.25 -3.59
CA ASN A 20 -22.00 -3.10 -5.02
C ASN A 20 -23.41 -2.57 -5.31
N ASP A 21 -24.41 -2.93 -4.49
CA ASP A 21 -25.79 -2.42 -4.60
C ASP A 21 -25.87 -0.93 -4.27
N ASP A 22 -25.05 -0.44 -3.33
CA ASP A 22 -24.98 0.99 -3.05
C ASP A 22 -24.42 1.76 -4.24
N LEU A 23 -23.39 1.23 -4.91
CA LEU A 23 -22.82 1.85 -6.11
C LEU A 23 -23.78 1.81 -7.29
N SER A 24 -24.64 0.78 -7.41
CA SER A 24 -25.64 0.71 -8.48
C SER A 24 -26.69 1.83 -8.43
N ARG A 25 -26.83 2.51 -7.29
CA ARG A 25 -27.67 3.69 -7.14
C ARG A 25 -27.00 4.99 -7.61
N ILE A 26 -25.70 4.95 -7.84
CA ILE A 26 -24.88 6.13 -8.17
C ILE A 26 -24.42 6.09 -9.62
N VAL A 27 -23.99 4.91 -10.10
CA VAL A 27 -23.50 4.71 -11.47
C VAL A 27 -24.20 3.52 -12.12
N ASP A 28 -24.20 3.46 -13.45
CA ASP A 28 -24.78 2.36 -14.23
C ASP A 28 -23.94 1.08 -14.09
N THR A 29 -24.21 0.30 -13.03
CA THR A 29 -23.53 -0.95 -12.69
C THR A 29 -24.47 -1.87 -11.88
N ASN A 30 -23.99 -3.09 -11.55
CA ASN A 30 -24.66 -4.02 -10.65
C ASN A 30 -23.64 -4.95 -9.99
N ASP A 31 -24.08 -5.72 -8.96
CA ASP A 31 -23.20 -6.64 -8.23
C ASP A 31 -22.59 -7.72 -9.14
N GLU A 32 -23.36 -8.29 -10.06
CA GLU A 32 -22.88 -9.31 -10.97
C GLU A 32 -21.76 -8.78 -11.86
N TRP A 33 -21.96 -7.59 -12.44
CA TRP A 33 -20.97 -6.94 -13.31
C TRP A 33 -19.65 -6.66 -12.57
N ILE A 34 -19.72 -6.11 -11.34
CA ILE A 34 -18.53 -5.81 -10.54
C ILE A 34 -17.86 -7.11 -10.10
N THR A 35 -18.61 -8.04 -9.53
CA THR A 35 -18.06 -9.26 -8.94
C THR A 35 -17.40 -10.16 -9.97
N THR A 36 -18.01 -10.34 -11.14
CA THR A 36 -17.43 -11.20 -12.20
C THR A 36 -16.13 -10.67 -12.75
N ARG A 37 -15.92 -9.34 -12.74
CA ARG A 37 -14.72 -8.68 -13.27
C ARG A 37 -13.63 -8.44 -12.25
N THR A 38 -14.02 -8.24 -10.98
CA THR A 38 -13.08 -7.76 -9.96
C THR A 38 -13.02 -8.64 -8.71
N GLY A 39 -14.01 -9.48 -8.50
CA GLY A 39 -14.18 -10.23 -7.25
C GLY A 39 -14.63 -9.36 -6.06
N ILE A 40 -14.73 -8.03 -6.23
CA ILE A 40 -15.03 -7.09 -5.14
C ILE A 40 -16.52 -7.17 -4.78
N LYS A 41 -16.81 -7.40 -3.50
CA LYS A 41 -18.16 -7.40 -2.94
C LYS A 41 -18.50 -6.12 -2.20
N LYS A 42 -17.51 -5.53 -1.53
CA LYS A 42 -17.65 -4.33 -0.72
C LYS A 42 -16.32 -3.57 -0.66
N ARG A 43 -16.37 -2.30 -0.32
CA ARG A 43 -15.21 -1.45 -0.02
C ARG A 43 -15.50 -0.59 1.20
N TYR A 44 -14.45 -0.18 1.87
CA TYR A 44 -14.54 0.74 3.00
C TYR A 44 -14.35 2.17 2.51
N ARG A 45 -15.02 3.12 3.15
CA ARG A 45 -14.95 4.54 2.83
C ARG A 45 -14.83 5.37 4.11
N CYS A 46 -13.86 6.28 4.12
CA CYS A 46 -13.73 7.27 5.19
C CYS A 46 -14.91 8.24 5.20
N THR A 47 -15.42 8.51 6.38
CA THR A 47 -16.44 9.56 6.64
C THR A 47 -15.92 10.60 7.61
N GLN A 48 -15.31 10.17 8.69
CA GLN A 48 -14.66 11.00 9.71
C GLN A 48 -13.15 10.75 9.75
N GLU A 49 -12.73 9.58 9.28
CA GLU A 49 -11.33 9.20 9.18
C GLU A 49 -10.67 9.85 7.96
N ASN A 50 -9.35 9.83 7.95
CA ASN A 50 -8.53 10.27 6.83
C ASN A 50 -7.27 9.39 6.71
N THR A 51 -6.43 9.64 5.72
CA THR A 51 -5.19 8.88 5.48
C THR A 51 -4.32 8.80 6.74
N THR A 52 -4.15 9.92 7.44
CA THR A 52 -3.31 10.02 8.63
C THR A 52 -3.89 9.23 9.81
N SER A 53 -5.18 9.40 10.10
CA SER A 53 -5.82 8.68 11.22
C SER A 53 -5.84 7.17 11.02
N LEU A 54 -6.03 6.70 9.78
CA LEU A 54 -5.91 5.28 9.45
C LEU A 54 -4.47 4.79 9.63
N ALA A 55 -3.48 5.58 9.17
CA ALA A 55 -2.06 5.24 9.35
C ALA A 55 -1.70 5.09 10.83
N VAL A 56 -2.12 6.04 11.69
CA VAL A 56 -1.90 6.00 13.15
C VAL A 56 -2.53 4.75 13.77
N ARG A 57 -3.79 4.44 13.43
CA ARG A 57 -4.49 3.27 13.97
C ARG A 57 -3.81 1.95 13.57
N ALA A 58 -3.43 1.80 12.30
CA ALA A 58 -2.72 0.62 11.82
C ALA A 58 -1.35 0.46 12.49
N ALA A 59 -0.62 1.57 12.65
CA ALA A 59 0.65 1.61 13.33
C ALA A 59 0.54 1.21 14.81
N TYR A 60 -0.48 1.72 15.48
CA TYR A 60 -0.76 1.39 16.90
C TYR A 60 -1.00 -0.10 17.08
N GLU A 61 -1.86 -0.70 16.25
CA GLU A 61 -2.13 -2.15 16.29
C GLU A 61 -0.86 -2.98 16.05
N ALA A 62 -0.01 -2.57 15.09
CA ALA A 62 1.25 -3.26 14.83
C ALA A 62 2.23 -3.16 16.01
N LEU A 63 2.36 -1.98 16.63
CA LEU A 63 3.24 -1.79 17.80
C LEU A 63 2.74 -2.56 19.02
N GLU A 64 1.45 -2.50 19.31
CA GLU A 64 0.84 -3.24 20.43
C GLU A 64 1.05 -4.76 20.26
N ALA A 65 0.79 -5.28 19.06
CA ALA A 65 0.99 -6.70 18.76
C ALA A 65 2.45 -7.15 18.84
N SER A 66 3.40 -6.23 18.67
CA SER A 66 4.83 -6.55 18.71
C SER A 66 5.40 -6.72 20.11
N GLY A 67 4.86 -6.00 21.10
CA GLY A 67 5.43 -5.85 22.44
C GLY A 67 6.80 -5.16 22.45
N VAL A 68 7.23 -4.53 21.36
CA VAL A 68 8.51 -3.83 21.26
C VAL A 68 8.41 -2.46 21.94
N ASP A 69 9.47 -2.07 22.66
CA ASP A 69 9.57 -0.72 23.21
C ASP A 69 9.65 0.31 22.07
N ILE A 70 8.76 1.29 22.08
CA ILE A 70 8.72 2.37 21.08
C ILE A 70 10.04 3.15 20.99
N ALA A 71 10.83 3.18 22.06
CA ALA A 71 12.16 3.78 22.06
C ALA A 71 13.17 3.06 21.14
N GLU A 72 12.87 1.86 20.69
CA GLU A 72 13.71 1.08 19.76
C GLU A 72 13.36 1.30 18.28
N ILE A 73 12.33 2.10 17.98
CA ILE A 73 11.95 2.44 16.62
C ILE A 73 12.92 3.48 16.05
N GLY A 74 13.61 3.12 14.98
CA GLY A 74 14.58 4.01 14.32
C GLY A 74 13.99 4.81 13.15
N ALA A 75 12.94 4.28 12.49
CA ALA A 75 12.31 4.97 11.37
C ALA A 75 10.81 4.64 11.24
N VAL A 76 10.07 5.61 10.69
CA VAL A 76 8.67 5.48 10.23
C VAL A 76 8.62 5.88 8.76
N ILE A 77 8.14 4.99 7.90
CA ILE A 77 7.95 5.27 6.48
C ILE A 77 6.49 5.03 6.14
N VAL A 78 5.81 6.05 5.62
CA VAL A 78 4.43 5.94 5.16
C VAL A 78 4.39 5.96 3.64
N ALA A 79 3.95 4.86 3.04
CA ALA A 79 3.64 4.79 1.62
C ALA A 79 2.22 5.32 1.41
N THR A 80 2.10 6.46 0.74
CA THR A 80 0.80 7.07 0.44
C THR A 80 0.87 7.97 -0.79
N SER A 81 -0.20 7.97 -1.57
CA SER A 81 -0.47 8.93 -2.67
C SER A 81 -1.62 9.87 -2.33
N THR A 82 -2.24 9.69 -1.18
CA THR A 82 -3.40 10.44 -0.71
C THR A 82 -3.15 11.10 0.64
N ALA A 83 -1.94 11.63 0.87
CA ALA A 83 -1.62 12.37 2.08
C ALA A 83 -2.64 13.49 2.35
N ASP A 84 -2.92 13.76 3.63
CA ASP A 84 -3.86 14.81 4.01
C ASP A 84 -3.24 16.20 3.94
N ASN A 85 -1.91 16.29 4.09
CA ASN A 85 -1.15 17.53 4.06
C ASN A 85 0.04 17.41 3.11
N ALA A 86 0.41 18.52 2.49
CA ALA A 86 1.70 18.58 1.77
C ALA A 86 2.88 18.58 2.76
N PHE A 87 2.71 19.23 3.90
CA PHE A 87 3.61 19.22 5.07
C PHE A 87 2.80 19.59 6.34
N PRO A 88 3.14 19.04 7.52
CA PRO A 88 4.10 17.97 7.71
C PRO A 88 3.66 16.68 7.00
N SER A 89 4.63 15.77 6.73
CA SER A 89 4.34 14.46 6.14
C SER A 89 3.45 13.62 7.04
N THR A 90 2.72 12.67 6.46
CA THR A 90 1.91 11.71 7.23
C THR A 90 2.77 10.96 8.24
N ALA A 91 3.98 10.54 7.86
CA ALA A 91 4.92 9.86 8.76
C ALA A 91 5.35 10.73 9.94
N ALA A 92 5.55 12.04 9.76
CA ALA A 92 5.89 12.95 10.84
C ALA A 92 4.72 13.11 11.83
N ILE A 93 3.49 13.12 11.34
CA ILE A 93 2.30 13.15 12.22
C ILE A 93 2.16 11.82 12.97
N VAL A 94 2.32 10.69 12.28
CA VAL A 94 2.32 9.35 12.89
C VAL A 94 3.38 9.27 14.00
N GLN A 95 4.61 9.73 13.74
CA GLN A 95 5.69 9.77 14.73
C GLN A 95 5.25 10.50 16.01
N LYS A 96 4.64 11.67 15.86
CA LYS A 96 4.13 12.48 16.98
C LYS A 96 2.99 11.77 17.72
N GLU A 97 1.98 11.28 17.00
CA GLU A 97 0.79 10.66 17.60
C GLU A 97 1.11 9.35 18.34
N LEU A 98 2.14 8.63 17.93
CA LEU A 98 2.65 7.45 18.60
C LEU A 98 3.59 7.78 19.79
N GLY A 99 3.95 9.05 19.99
CA GLY A 99 4.87 9.47 21.03
C GLY A 99 6.31 8.99 20.80
N LEU A 100 6.71 8.76 19.55
CA LEU A 100 8.08 8.37 19.22
C LEU A 100 9.03 9.57 19.38
N ALA A 101 10.30 9.26 19.66
CA ALA A 101 11.33 10.28 19.86
C ALA A 101 11.54 11.17 18.62
N GLU A 102 11.95 12.42 18.80
CA GLU A 102 12.16 13.39 17.70
C GLU A 102 13.34 13.03 16.77
N ASN A 103 14.24 12.15 17.21
CA ASN A 103 15.36 11.66 16.40
C ASN A 103 15.00 10.45 15.53
N VAL A 104 13.74 10.02 15.49
CA VAL A 104 13.24 8.98 14.58
C VAL A 104 13.16 9.54 13.17
N LEU A 105 13.70 8.84 12.19
CA LEU A 105 13.58 9.21 10.78
C LEU A 105 12.12 9.01 10.33
N ALA A 106 11.44 10.08 9.88
CA ALA A 106 10.04 10.00 9.47
C ALA A 106 9.83 10.70 8.11
N PHE A 107 9.31 9.97 7.12
CA PHE A 107 8.99 10.53 5.80
C PHE A 107 7.95 9.71 5.06
N ASP A 108 7.24 10.37 4.11
CA ASP A 108 6.32 9.72 3.20
C ASP A 108 7.04 9.29 1.91
N LEU A 109 6.58 8.16 1.35
CA LEU A 109 7.03 7.63 0.07
C LEU A 109 5.84 7.55 -0.87
N SER A 110 5.91 8.28 -1.99
CA SER A 110 4.87 8.27 -3.02
C SER A 110 5.30 7.41 -4.20
N SER A 111 4.68 6.25 -4.34
CA SER A 111 4.89 5.33 -5.47
C SER A 111 3.65 4.49 -5.77
N ALA A 112 2.47 5.05 -5.52
CA ALA A 112 1.16 4.44 -5.77
C ALA A 112 1.11 2.95 -5.34
N CYS A 113 0.62 2.06 -6.21
CA CYS A 113 0.39 0.64 -5.92
C CYS A 113 1.63 -0.12 -5.44
N THR A 114 2.84 0.30 -5.83
CA THR A 114 4.11 -0.31 -5.42
C THR A 114 4.74 0.35 -4.20
N GLY A 115 4.09 1.39 -3.65
CA GLY A 115 4.63 2.20 -2.56
C GLY A 115 5.06 1.38 -1.35
N PHE A 116 4.23 0.43 -0.92
CA PHE A 116 4.55 -0.42 0.22
C PHE A 116 5.76 -1.33 -0.04
N LEU A 117 5.88 -1.91 -1.24
CA LEU A 117 7.05 -2.72 -1.60
C LEU A 117 8.32 -1.86 -1.67
N HIS A 118 8.22 -0.63 -2.17
CA HIS A 118 9.35 0.30 -2.14
C HIS A 118 9.71 0.71 -0.71
N ALA A 119 8.74 0.88 0.19
CA ALA A 119 9.02 1.12 1.60
C ALA A 119 9.76 -0.06 2.25
N LEU A 120 9.42 -1.31 1.93
CA LEU A 120 10.17 -2.49 2.34
C LEU A 120 11.62 -2.46 1.83
N ASN A 121 11.82 -2.11 0.55
CA ASN A 121 13.16 -1.99 -0.04
C ASN A 121 14.00 -0.91 0.64
N VAL A 122 13.39 0.25 0.95
CA VAL A 122 14.06 1.33 1.67
C VAL A 122 14.37 0.90 3.10
N GLY A 123 13.43 0.28 3.81
CA GLY A 123 13.65 -0.24 5.17
C GLY A 123 14.80 -1.24 5.21
N GLN A 124 14.87 -2.17 4.26
CA GLN A 124 15.98 -3.11 4.14
C GLN A 124 17.32 -2.41 3.89
N ALA A 125 17.34 -1.38 3.03
CA ALA A 125 18.55 -0.60 2.77
C ALA A 125 19.02 0.17 4.02
N LEU A 126 18.09 0.74 4.80
CA LEU A 126 18.40 1.41 6.05
C LEU A 126 19.07 0.48 7.06
N PHE A 127 18.64 -0.76 7.21
CA PHE A 127 19.31 -1.74 8.07
C PHE A 127 20.75 -2.06 7.67
N ASN A 128 21.14 -1.79 6.43
CA ASN A 128 22.50 -1.96 5.97
C ASN A 128 23.36 -0.69 6.12
N SER A 129 22.76 0.46 6.39
CA SER A 129 23.43 1.76 6.49
C SER A 129 23.30 2.43 7.86
N THR A 130 22.50 1.86 8.78
CA THR A 130 22.25 2.39 10.12
C THR A 130 22.23 1.27 11.17
N ASP A 131 22.20 1.66 12.44
CA ASP A 131 22.05 0.74 13.57
C ASP A 131 20.59 0.63 14.06
N TYR A 132 19.60 0.95 13.22
CA TYR A 132 18.19 0.84 13.58
C TYR A 132 17.84 -0.60 13.93
N LYS A 133 17.15 -0.79 15.07
CA LYS A 133 16.67 -2.09 15.52
C LYS A 133 15.37 -2.46 14.82
N TYR A 134 14.44 -1.51 14.79
CA TYR A 134 13.11 -1.68 14.17
C TYR A 134 12.76 -0.50 13.28
N ILE A 135 12.02 -0.79 12.23
CA ILE A 135 11.45 0.20 11.31
C ILE A 135 9.97 -0.09 11.16
N LEU A 136 9.13 0.93 11.28
CA LEU A 136 7.70 0.86 11.09
C LEU A 136 7.37 1.30 9.66
N LEU A 137 6.75 0.42 8.88
CA LEU A 137 6.32 0.67 7.52
C LEU A 137 4.80 0.65 7.47
N ILE A 138 4.21 1.66 6.83
CA ILE A 138 2.76 1.83 6.77
C ILE A 138 2.37 2.10 5.32
N GLY A 139 1.33 1.42 4.83
CA GLY A 139 0.60 1.81 3.64
C GLY A 139 -0.75 2.37 4.06
N SER A 140 -1.08 3.58 3.67
CA SER A 140 -2.36 4.20 4.05
C SER A 140 -2.91 5.03 2.91
N GLU A 141 -4.17 4.76 2.54
CA GLU A 141 -4.83 5.48 1.45
C GLU A 141 -6.28 5.82 1.78
N GLN A 142 -6.65 7.05 1.47
CA GLN A 142 -8.03 7.47 1.33
C GLN A 142 -8.32 7.70 -0.16
N MET A 143 -8.55 6.60 -0.89
CA MET A 143 -8.80 6.66 -2.33
C MET A 143 -10.11 7.38 -2.65
N SER A 144 -11.09 7.29 -1.74
CA SER A 144 -12.40 7.91 -1.93
C SER A 144 -12.36 9.42 -2.22
N LYS A 145 -11.32 10.13 -1.74
CA LYS A 145 -11.19 11.58 -1.97
C LYS A 145 -10.68 11.96 -3.37
N ILE A 146 -10.15 10.99 -4.11
CA ILE A 146 -9.61 11.18 -5.46
C ILE A 146 -10.37 10.36 -6.52
N LEU A 147 -11.54 9.79 -6.18
CA LEU A 147 -12.41 9.07 -7.11
C LEU A 147 -13.53 9.96 -7.61
N ASP A 148 -13.79 9.89 -8.90
CA ASP A 148 -15.01 10.42 -9.51
C ASP A 148 -16.12 9.36 -9.41
N TYR A 149 -17.08 9.57 -8.55
CA TYR A 149 -18.21 8.65 -8.38
C TYR A 149 -19.23 8.70 -9.53
N THR A 150 -18.97 9.44 -10.59
CA THR A 150 -19.69 9.37 -11.87
C THR A 150 -18.99 8.50 -12.90
N ASP A 151 -17.72 8.14 -12.65
CA ASP A 151 -16.93 7.22 -13.49
C ASP A 151 -16.91 5.81 -12.92
N ARG A 152 -17.78 4.92 -13.46
CA ARG A 152 -17.82 3.51 -13.04
C ARG A 152 -16.55 2.72 -13.30
N SER A 153 -15.66 3.21 -14.18
CA SER A 153 -14.42 2.50 -14.52
C SER A 153 -13.40 2.53 -13.38
N THR A 154 -13.53 3.48 -12.46
CA THR A 154 -12.62 3.68 -11.33
C THR A 154 -13.30 3.57 -9.98
N CYS A 155 -14.49 4.14 -9.78
CA CYS A 155 -15.14 4.21 -8.45
C CYS A 155 -15.50 2.82 -7.87
N VAL A 156 -15.66 1.80 -8.72
CA VAL A 156 -15.97 0.43 -8.27
C VAL A 156 -14.77 -0.35 -7.78
N LEU A 157 -13.52 0.12 -8.06
CA LEU A 157 -12.29 -0.63 -7.83
C LEU A 157 -11.63 -0.34 -6.48
N PHE A 158 -11.77 0.87 -5.97
CA PHE A 158 -10.95 1.35 -4.87
C PHE A 158 -11.79 1.57 -3.59
N GLY A 159 -11.11 1.49 -2.46
CA GLY A 159 -11.61 1.81 -1.14
C GLY A 159 -10.50 2.39 -0.29
N ASP A 160 -10.81 2.70 0.96
CA ASP A 160 -9.93 3.33 1.92
C ASP A 160 -9.45 2.31 2.96
N GLY A 161 -8.25 2.49 3.46
CA GLY A 161 -7.69 1.62 4.49
C GLY A 161 -6.21 1.87 4.72
N ALA A 162 -5.70 1.27 5.79
CA ALA A 162 -4.28 1.25 6.10
C ALA A 162 -3.84 -0.13 6.60
N GLY A 163 -2.59 -0.45 6.32
CA GLY A 163 -1.87 -1.58 6.88
C GLY A 163 -0.49 -1.14 7.35
N ALA A 164 -0.01 -1.72 8.44
CA ALA A 164 1.31 -1.45 8.98
C ALA A 164 2.07 -2.75 9.24
N VAL A 165 3.38 -2.72 9.10
CA VAL A 165 4.28 -3.79 9.54
C VAL A 165 5.44 -3.20 10.32
N LEU A 166 5.79 -3.86 11.42
CA LEU A 166 7.03 -3.63 12.11
C LEU A 166 8.06 -4.63 11.60
N ILE A 167 9.19 -4.14 11.12
CA ILE A 167 10.27 -4.97 10.59
C ILE A 167 11.55 -4.80 11.40
N LYS A 168 12.38 -5.85 11.40
CA LYS A 168 13.76 -5.83 11.90
C LYS A 168 14.71 -6.45 10.90
N ALA A 169 16.01 -6.17 11.05
CA ALA A 169 17.04 -6.84 10.30
C ALA A 169 17.07 -8.35 10.60
N ALA A 170 17.35 -9.16 9.59
CA ALA A 170 17.49 -10.60 9.72
C ALA A 170 18.64 -11.12 8.85
N ASP A 171 19.21 -12.25 9.25
CA ASP A 171 20.21 -12.97 8.45
C ASP A 171 19.49 -13.96 7.51
N ASN A 172 18.81 -13.39 6.53
CA ASN A 172 18.09 -14.13 5.50
C ASN A 172 18.30 -13.48 4.13
N MET A 173 17.97 -14.22 3.09
CA MET A 173 18.04 -13.71 1.72
C MET A 173 16.93 -12.68 1.49
N TYR A 174 17.30 -11.52 0.94
CA TYR A 174 16.38 -10.52 0.42
C TYR A 174 16.70 -10.22 -1.04
N ARG A 175 15.72 -10.33 -1.90
CA ARG A 175 15.84 -10.03 -3.32
C ARG A 175 14.67 -9.19 -3.76
N GLN A 176 14.94 -8.28 -4.69
CA GLN A 176 13.93 -7.41 -5.27
C GLN A 176 14.17 -7.22 -6.76
N ILE A 177 13.07 -7.01 -7.46
CA ILE A 177 13.04 -6.60 -8.86
C ILE A 177 12.00 -5.50 -8.97
N ASN A 178 12.31 -4.46 -9.73
CA ASN A 178 11.43 -3.31 -9.88
C ASN A 178 11.24 -3.01 -11.37
N TYR A 179 9.99 -2.73 -11.74
CA TYR A 179 9.62 -2.21 -13.05
C TYR A 179 8.83 -0.92 -12.85
N THR A 180 9.15 0.09 -13.64
CA THR A 180 8.44 1.38 -13.59
C THR A 180 8.12 1.83 -15.01
N ARG A 181 6.85 2.22 -15.22
CA ARG A 181 6.40 2.86 -16.45
C ARG A 181 5.63 4.12 -16.09
N GLY A 182 6.18 5.28 -16.41
CA GLY A 182 5.50 6.56 -16.29
C GLY A 182 4.70 6.85 -17.56
N ASP A 183 3.38 6.63 -17.52
CA ASP A 183 2.49 6.83 -18.64
C ASP A 183 1.20 7.52 -18.18
N THR A 184 1.16 8.84 -18.37
CA THR A 184 0.02 9.68 -17.94
C THR A 184 -1.21 9.53 -18.82
N ASP A 185 -1.09 8.91 -20.00
CA ASP A 185 -2.23 8.59 -20.85
C ASP A 185 -2.93 7.31 -20.42
N VAL A 186 -2.21 6.46 -19.66
CA VAL A 186 -2.71 5.18 -19.14
C VAL A 186 -3.24 5.27 -17.73
N LEU A 187 -2.51 5.93 -16.83
CA LEU A 187 -2.90 6.08 -15.43
C LEU A 187 -2.38 7.41 -14.90
N VAL A 188 -3.30 8.25 -14.46
CA VAL A 188 -2.97 9.56 -13.90
C VAL A 188 -3.92 9.94 -12.78
N CYS A 189 -3.37 10.54 -11.73
CA CYS A 189 -4.09 11.37 -10.78
C CYS A 189 -3.26 12.64 -10.58
N ARG A 190 -3.84 13.80 -10.89
CA ARG A 190 -3.10 15.07 -10.81
C ARG A 190 -2.96 15.52 -9.37
N GLY A 191 -1.83 16.14 -9.07
CA GLY A 191 -1.49 16.58 -7.71
C GLY A 191 -2.27 17.81 -7.23
N ILE A 192 -1.85 18.29 -6.07
CA ILE A 192 -2.43 19.44 -5.37
C ILE A 192 -2.55 20.65 -6.28
N GLY A 193 -3.72 21.30 -6.30
CA GLY A 193 -3.99 22.52 -7.09
C GLY A 193 -4.44 22.26 -8.54
N ALA A 194 -4.50 21.01 -8.99
CA ALA A 194 -5.07 20.70 -10.28
C ALA A 194 -6.61 20.81 -10.27
N GLN A 195 -7.19 21.36 -11.35
CA GLN A 195 -8.65 21.47 -11.49
C GLN A 195 -9.35 20.11 -11.67
N ASP A 196 -8.62 19.07 -12.07
CA ASP A 196 -9.09 17.72 -12.34
C ASP A 196 -8.15 16.74 -11.64
N ALA A 197 -8.42 16.53 -10.36
CA ALA A 197 -7.58 15.75 -9.43
C ALA A 197 -8.08 14.30 -9.26
N TYR A 198 -9.01 13.82 -10.10
CA TYR A 198 -9.51 12.46 -10.03
C TYR A 198 -8.60 11.48 -10.76
N VAL A 199 -8.60 10.24 -10.27
CA VAL A 199 -7.92 9.12 -10.94
C VAL A 199 -8.57 8.87 -12.29
N LYS A 200 -7.76 8.85 -13.34
CA LYS A 200 -8.14 8.42 -14.68
C LYS A 200 -7.30 7.23 -15.09
N MET A 201 -7.95 6.18 -15.59
CA MET A 201 -7.28 4.92 -15.86
C MET A 201 -7.80 4.24 -17.13
N ASN A 202 -6.86 3.80 -17.97
CA ASN A 202 -7.12 2.81 -19.00
C ASN A 202 -6.86 1.42 -18.43
N GLY A 203 -7.90 0.81 -17.82
CA GLY A 203 -7.78 -0.46 -17.11
C GLY A 203 -7.17 -1.59 -17.94
N ASN A 204 -7.50 -1.67 -19.25
CA ASN A 204 -6.96 -2.70 -20.13
C ASN A 204 -5.44 -2.54 -20.36
N ALA A 205 -4.96 -1.31 -20.46
CA ALA A 205 -3.52 -1.05 -20.62
C ALA A 205 -2.75 -1.33 -19.33
N VAL A 206 -3.32 -0.93 -18.17
CA VAL A 206 -2.76 -1.26 -16.84
C VAL A 206 -2.69 -2.77 -16.63
N PHE A 207 -3.78 -3.49 -16.95
CA PHE A 207 -3.82 -4.95 -16.80
C PHE A 207 -2.76 -5.66 -17.64
N ARG A 208 -2.65 -5.31 -18.94
CA ARG A 208 -1.62 -5.90 -19.81
C ARG A 208 -0.21 -5.67 -19.25
N PHE A 209 0.09 -4.44 -18.84
CA PHE A 209 1.38 -4.14 -18.23
C PHE A 209 1.62 -4.98 -16.98
N ALA A 210 0.63 -5.07 -16.08
CA ALA A 210 0.76 -5.84 -14.84
C ALA A 210 1.05 -7.32 -15.09
N VAL A 211 0.31 -7.94 -16.02
CA VAL A 211 0.53 -9.36 -16.38
C VAL A 211 1.92 -9.60 -16.95
N ASP A 212 2.37 -8.73 -17.86
CA ASP A 212 3.69 -8.87 -18.49
C ASP A 212 4.83 -8.73 -17.48
N VAL A 213 4.78 -7.70 -16.63
CA VAL A 213 5.86 -7.46 -15.65
C VAL A 213 5.84 -8.46 -14.50
N LEU A 214 4.68 -8.98 -14.09
CA LEU A 214 4.60 -10.02 -13.07
C LEU A 214 5.29 -11.31 -13.55
N LYS A 215 5.01 -11.73 -14.79
CA LYS A 215 5.66 -12.90 -15.37
C LYS A 215 7.18 -12.72 -15.45
N GLN A 216 7.64 -11.60 -16.03
CA GLN A 216 9.07 -11.30 -16.12
C GLN A 216 9.71 -11.21 -14.74
N GLY A 217 9.05 -10.55 -13.79
CA GLY A 217 9.54 -10.40 -12.43
C GLY A 217 9.70 -11.73 -11.69
N ILE A 218 8.76 -12.66 -11.85
CA ILE A 218 8.85 -14.01 -11.27
C ILE A 218 10.07 -14.75 -11.86
N ASP A 219 10.19 -14.77 -13.18
CA ASP A 219 11.30 -15.47 -13.85
C ASP A 219 12.67 -14.89 -13.43
N GLU A 220 12.77 -13.55 -13.35
CA GLU A 220 14.00 -12.88 -12.97
C GLU A 220 14.34 -13.06 -11.48
N ILE A 221 13.34 -12.99 -10.57
CA ILE A 221 13.58 -13.15 -9.13
C ILE A 221 14.02 -14.58 -8.82
N LEU A 222 13.43 -15.59 -9.44
CA LEU A 222 13.82 -16.98 -9.31
C LEU A 222 15.27 -17.19 -9.77
N LYS A 223 15.59 -16.69 -10.97
CA LYS A 223 16.97 -16.77 -11.49
C LYS A 223 17.98 -16.06 -10.59
N LYS A 224 17.63 -14.88 -10.06
CA LYS A 224 18.48 -14.08 -9.17
C LYS A 224 18.68 -14.74 -7.80
N SER A 225 17.76 -15.62 -7.41
CA SER A 225 17.76 -16.33 -6.13
C SER A 225 18.29 -17.76 -6.24
N ASP A 226 18.58 -18.24 -7.45
CA ASP A 226 18.90 -19.64 -7.74
C ASP A 226 17.81 -20.60 -7.22
N MET A 227 16.55 -20.25 -7.52
CA MET A 227 15.34 -20.95 -7.09
C MET A 227 14.46 -21.31 -8.28
N THR A 228 13.54 -22.24 -8.05
CA THR A 228 12.49 -22.66 -8.99
C THR A 228 11.11 -22.30 -8.44
N LEU A 229 10.05 -22.49 -9.23
CA LEU A 229 8.68 -22.29 -8.77
C LEU A 229 8.29 -23.25 -7.63
N ASP A 230 8.88 -24.44 -7.59
CA ASP A 230 8.60 -25.43 -6.55
C ASP A 230 9.17 -25.04 -5.18
N ASP A 231 10.14 -24.12 -5.17
CA ASP A 231 10.71 -23.57 -3.93
C ASP A 231 9.87 -22.45 -3.32
N LEU A 232 8.83 -21.99 -4.04
CA LEU A 232 7.96 -20.93 -3.56
C LEU A 232 6.76 -21.51 -2.79
N SER A 233 6.52 -20.99 -1.59
CA SER A 233 5.28 -21.26 -0.84
C SER A 233 4.16 -20.33 -1.32
N LEU A 234 2.93 -20.85 -1.40
CA LEU A 234 1.73 -20.07 -1.71
C LEU A 234 1.49 -18.89 -0.74
N ILE A 235 1.99 -18.98 0.48
CA ILE A 235 1.96 -17.89 1.47
C ILE A 235 2.77 -16.68 1.01
N HIS A 236 3.79 -16.90 0.16
CA HIS A 236 4.63 -15.84 -0.38
C HIS A 236 4.14 -15.27 -1.71
N ILE A 237 3.11 -15.89 -2.28
CA ILE A 237 2.38 -15.35 -3.43
C ILE A 237 1.27 -14.51 -2.84
N SER A 238 1.22 -13.23 -3.23
CA SER A 238 0.16 -12.31 -2.81
C SER A 238 -1.22 -12.96 -2.99
N GLU A 239 -1.77 -13.52 -1.94
CA GLU A 239 -3.16 -13.95 -1.90
C GLU A 239 -4.02 -12.70 -1.59
N PRO A 240 -5.05 -12.44 -2.30
CA PRO A 240 -5.88 -13.28 -3.16
C PRO A 240 -5.87 -12.85 -4.63
N THR A 241 -4.77 -12.95 -5.30
CA THR A 241 -4.67 -12.59 -6.71
C THR A 241 -5.50 -13.49 -7.64
N ARG A 242 -6.05 -14.59 -7.13
CA ARG A 242 -6.99 -15.42 -7.89
C ARG A 242 -8.31 -14.73 -8.21
N HIS A 243 -8.65 -13.66 -7.49
CA HIS A 243 -9.90 -12.92 -7.66
C HIS A 243 -9.71 -11.50 -8.18
N ALA A 244 -8.48 -11.04 -8.29
CA ALA A 244 -8.15 -9.81 -9.00
C ALA A 244 -7.93 -10.10 -10.49
N GLN A 245 -8.92 -10.69 -11.14
CA GLN A 245 -9.05 -10.56 -12.58
C GLN A 245 -9.67 -9.19 -12.84
N ILE A 246 -8.79 -8.22 -12.97
CA ILE A 246 -9.16 -6.90 -13.43
C ILE A 246 -9.37 -6.95 -14.95
#